data_c5f7ffb5bf91ade7549a8819381e2258
#
_entry.id   c5f7ffb5bf91ade7549a8819381e2258
#
_cell.length_a   1.000
_cell.length_b   1.000
_cell.length_c   1.000
_cell.angle_alpha   90.00
_cell.angle_beta   90.00
_cell.angle_gamma   90.00
#
_symmetry.space_group_name_H-M   'P 1'
#
loop_
_entity.id
_entity.type
_entity.pdbx_description
1 polymer ?
#
loop_
_entity_poly.entity_id
_entity_poly.type
_entity_poly.pdbx_seq_one_letter_code
_entity_poly.pdbx_strand_id
1 'polypeptide(L)'
;MWDLNLSECATLAGITQAPTKYNPIENPKENAKRRKEVLDHMLDQGYITQEQYDDAINDDVYTRIQEAQASNTQSSSKTYSYFEDELTKQVINDLMNIKGYTKTQAQNLLYSGGLKIMTTQDPDIQNIVDEEYSDPSNYPDYVQYALDYALTVKQPDGQEVNYSKEMLELYFQNEDPEFDLLFDSQEEGQSYVDRYKESILADGSTVVAERVSFAPQPQSSMSVIDQHTGYVKAIIGGRGEKTASLTLNRATDTTRQPGSTFKILSTYAPALNEKGMTLATTFEDEPYNYPDGSPVNNASRSYNGTTTIRKAIQNSINVVAVKCLE
;
A
#
# COMPACT_ATOMS: atom_id res chain seq x y z
N MET A 1 19.76 13.98 7.15
CA MET A 1 20.65 14.35 6.03
C MET A 1 21.84 15.18 6.49
N TRP A 2 21.68 16.10 7.42
CA TRP A 2 22.77 16.95 7.92
C TRP A 2 23.82 16.23 8.79
N ASP A 3 23.53 15.03 9.27
CA ASP A 3 24.42 14.20 10.09
C ASP A 3 25.16 13.12 9.28
N LEU A 4 24.93 13.05 7.97
CA LEU A 4 25.59 12.11 7.07
C LEU A 4 26.92 12.71 6.57
N ASN A 5 27.96 11.91 6.54
CA ASN A 5 29.21 12.28 5.89
C ASN A 5 29.10 12.16 4.35
N LEU A 6 30.11 12.66 3.64
CA LEU A 6 30.12 12.69 2.17
C LEU A 6 30.03 11.28 1.56
N SER A 7 30.69 10.29 2.16
CA SER A 7 30.66 8.90 1.72
C SER A 7 29.26 8.29 1.83
N GLU A 8 28.59 8.55 2.95
CA GLU A 8 27.20 8.09 3.18
C GLU A 8 26.21 8.75 2.23
N CYS A 9 26.37 10.06 1.98
CA CYS A 9 25.57 10.79 1.00
C CYS A 9 25.75 10.22 -0.41
N ALA A 10 26.98 9.94 -0.82
CA ALA A 10 27.27 9.34 -2.14
C ALA A 10 26.76 7.89 -2.26
N THR A 11 26.81 7.12 -1.17
CA THR A 11 26.22 5.76 -1.08
C THR A 11 24.72 5.81 -1.34
N LEU A 12 24.00 6.71 -0.67
CA LEU A 12 22.55 6.89 -0.83
C LEU A 12 22.19 7.41 -2.23
N ALA A 13 22.94 8.38 -2.76
CA ALA A 13 22.75 8.90 -4.11
C ALA A 13 22.90 7.79 -5.17
N GLY A 14 23.83 6.85 -4.93
CA GLY A 14 24.03 5.69 -5.79
C GLY A 14 22.83 4.76 -5.93
N ILE A 15 21.95 4.70 -4.93
CA ILE A 15 20.77 3.81 -4.93
C ILE A 15 19.72 4.24 -5.98
N THR A 16 19.58 5.54 -6.20
CA THR A 16 18.42 6.13 -6.91
C THR A 16 18.21 5.63 -8.33
N GLN A 17 19.27 5.25 -9.03
CA GLN A 17 19.19 4.81 -10.43
C GLN A 17 18.60 3.40 -10.58
N ALA A 18 18.99 2.47 -9.72
CA ALA A 18 18.50 1.09 -9.71
C ALA A 18 18.55 0.55 -8.27
N PRO A 19 17.49 0.75 -7.47
CA PRO A 19 17.50 0.50 -6.04
C PRO A 19 17.88 -0.92 -5.65
N THR A 20 17.42 -1.92 -6.38
CA THR A 20 17.74 -3.33 -6.09
C THR A 20 19.21 -3.65 -6.39
N LYS A 21 19.72 -3.18 -7.53
CA LYS A 21 21.12 -3.41 -7.93
C LYS A 21 22.12 -2.72 -7.00
N TYR A 22 21.82 -1.47 -6.66
CA TYR A 22 22.71 -0.64 -5.86
C TYR A 22 22.32 -0.59 -4.38
N ASN A 23 21.59 -1.62 -3.91
CA ASN A 23 21.30 -1.79 -2.49
C ASN A 23 22.64 -2.00 -1.72
N PRO A 24 23.06 -1.09 -0.82
CA PRO A 24 24.34 -1.20 -0.15
C PRO A 24 24.41 -2.36 0.86
N ILE A 25 23.27 -2.92 1.24
CA ILE A 25 23.14 -4.05 2.15
C ILE A 25 23.34 -5.36 1.39
N GLU A 26 22.58 -5.55 0.30
CA GLU A 26 22.54 -6.78 -0.49
C GLU A 26 23.69 -6.86 -1.51
N ASN A 27 24.01 -5.71 -2.12
CA ASN A 27 24.98 -5.58 -3.21
C ASN A 27 26.05 -4.52 -2.92
N PRO A 28 26.80 -4.61 -1.80
CA PRO A 28 27.74 -3.56 -1.38
C PRO A 28 28.83 -3.28 -2.42
N LYS A 29 29.26 -4.29 -3.19
CA LYS A 29 30.29 -4.11 -4.24
C LYS A 29 29.77 -3.28 -5.42
N GLU A 30 28.54 -3.49 -5.85
CA GLU A 30 27.94 -2.73 -6.95
C GLU A 30 27.61 -1.31 -6.51
N ASN A 31 27.10 -1.13 -5.29
CA ASN A 31 26.92 0.19 -4.72
C ASN A 31 28.26 0.93 -4.58
N ALA A 32 29.37 0.26 -4.18
CA ALA A 32 30.69 0.89 -4.06
C ALA A 32 31.21 1.43 -5.42
N LYS A 33 30.97 0.71 -6.51
CA LYS A 33 31.30 1.22 -7.87
C LYS A 33 30.48 2.46 -8.18
N ARG A 34 29.19 2.41 -7.90
CA ARG A 34 28.29 3.53 -8.15
C ARG A 34 28.58 4.74 -7.26
N ARG A 35 28.90 4.52 -5.97
CA ARG A 35 29.39 5.57 -5.05
C ARG A 35 30.61 6.28 -5.62
N LYS A 36 31.57 5.49 -6.14
CA LYS A 36 32.77 6.07 -6.75
C LYS A 36 32.41 6.96 -7.95
N GLU A 37 31.54 6.52 -8.85
CA GLU A 37 31.09 7.34 -9.99
C GLU A 37 30.42 8.64 -9.55
N VAL A 38 29.61 8.61 -8.48
CA VAL A 38 29.00 9.81 -7.90
C VAL A 38 30.06 10.77 -7.40
N LEU A 39 31.07 10.27 -6.65
CA LEU A 39 32.16 11.07 -6.13
C LEU A 39 33.05 11.63 -7.25
N ASP A 40 33.37 10.82 -8.28
CA ASP A 40 34.13 11.26 -9.47
C ASP A 40 33.43 12.46 -10.12
N HIS A 41 32.12 12.37 -10.36
CA HIS A 41 31.36 13.48 -10.95
C HIS A 41 31.29 14.72 -10.06
N MET A 42 31.20 14.55 -8.72
CA MET A 42 31.20 15.68 -7.80
C MET A 42 32.56 16.41 -7.80
N LEU A 43 33.65 15.65 -7.92
CA LEU A 43 35.00 16.22 -8.02
C LEU A 43 35.17 16.94 -9.38
N ASP A 44 34.82 16.29 -10.49
CA ASP A 44 34.92 16.87 -11.85
C ASP A 44 34.12 18.17 -12.01
N GLN A 45 32.98 18.26 -11.34
CA GLN A 45 32.11 19.44 -11.36
C GLN A 45 32.46 20.49 -10.31
N GLY A 46 33.50 20.24 -9.47
CA GLY A 46 33.96 21.17 -8.46
C GLY A 46 33.07 21.30 -7.23
N TYR A 47 32.17 20.36 -6.98
CA TYR A 47 31.32 20.33 -5.77
C TYR A 47 32.10 19.90 -4.53
N ILE A 48 33.17 19.11 -4.70
CA ILE A 48 34.05 18.65 -3.62
C ILE A 48 35.51 18.88 -4.02
N THR A 49 36.37 18.99 -3.01
CA THR A 49 37.83 19.07 -3.20
C THR A 49 38.44 17.68 -3.35
N GLN A 50 39.69 17.61 -3.84
CA GLN A 50 40.44 16.35 -3.92
C GLN A 50 40.58 15.70 -2.53
N GLU A 51 40.84 16.47 -1.49
CA GLU A 51 40.94 15.98 -0.11
C GLU A 51 39.63 15.35 0.37
N GLN A 52 38.50 16.01 0.12
CA GLN A 52 37.15 15.47 0.44
C GLN A 52 36.84 14.21 -0.34
N TYR A 53 37.25 14.12 -1.60
CA TYR A 53 37.11 12.92 -2.41
C TYR A 53 37.93 11.77 -1.82
N ASP A 54 39.22 12.00 -1.52
CA ASP A 54 40.11 10.97 -0.98
C ASP A 54 39.61 10.45 0.38
N ASP A 55 39.14 11.32 1.23
CA ASP A 55 38.52 10.94 2.51
C ASP A 55 37.26 10.10 2.30
N ALA A 56 36.39 10.52 1.40
CA ALA A 56 35.12 9.81 1.14
C ALA A 56 35.34 8.44 0.46
N ILE A 57 36.32 8.31 -0.43
CA ILE A 57 36.61 7.05 -1.13
C ILE A 57 37.22 6.01 -0.16
N ASN A 58 38.06 6.45 0.79
CA ASN A 58 38.71 5.59 1.77
C ASN A 58 37.83 5.33 3.02
N ASP A 59 36.67 5.96 3.12
CA ASP A 59 35.74 5.75 4.24
C ASP A 59 35.09 4.36 4.21
N ASP A 60 35.12 3.66 5.33
CA ASP A 60 34.63 2.29 5.49
C ASP A 60 33.11 2.25 5.79
N VAL A 61 32.33 2.90 4.91
CA VAL A 61 30.86 3.00 5.06
C VAL A 61 30.17 1.64 5.04
N TYR A 62 30.70 0.67 4.29
CA TYR A 62 30.02 -0.63 4.12
C TYR A 62 30.16 -1.51 5.36
N THR A 63 31.29 -1.48 6.07
CA THR A 63 31.42 -2.16 7.37
C THR A 63 30.44 -1.58 8.38
N ARG A 64 30.32 -0.26 8.46
CA ARG A 64 29.32 0.39 9.34
C ARG A 64 27.88 -0.01 9.00
N ILE A 65 27.55 -0.12 7.71
CA ILE A 65 26.22 -0.58 7.28
C ILE A 65 25.98 -2.04 7.71
N GLN A 66 26.97 -2.92 7.55
CA GLN A 66 26.87 -4.33 7.96
C GLN A 66 26.79 -4.49 9.46
N GLU A 67 27.58 -3.73 10.25
CA GLU A 67 27.50 -3.73 11.70
C GLU A 67 26.16 -3.22 12.22
N ALA A 68 25.63 -2.15 11.62
CA ALA A 68 24.30 -1.63 11.94
C ALA A 68 23.21 -2.65 11.60
N GLN A 69 23.34 -3.36 10.49
CA GLN A 69 22.43 -4.45 10.13
C GLN A 69 22.53 -5.63 11.09
N ALA A 70 23.75 -6.06 11.45
CA ALA A 70 23.95 -7.16 12.39
C ALA A 70 23.39 -6.82 13.79
N SER A 71 23.54 -5.59 14.24
CA SER A 71 22.94 -5.12 15.49
C SER A 71 21.41 -5.02 15.42
N ASN A 72 20.85 -4.70 14.25
CA ASN A 72 19.40 -4.70 14.01
C ASN A 72 18.84 -6.14 13.83
N THR A 73 19.65 -7.11 13.40
CA THR A 73 19.22 -8.51 13.27
C THR A 73 19.16 -9.20 14.64
N GLN A 74 19.80 -8.65 15.68
CA GLN A 74 19.63 -9.12 17.07
C GLN A 74 18.36 -8.54 17.75
N SER A 75 17.85 -7.41 17.32
CA SER A 75 16.46 -7.04 17.51
C SER A 75 15.72 -7.61 16.32
N SER A 76 15.10 -8.80 16.49
CA SER A 76 14.20 -9.40 15.51
C SER A 76 13.44 -8.27 14.82
N SER A 77 13.57 -8.15 13.50
CA SER A 77 12.84 -7.14 12.73
C SER A 77 11.36 -7.51 12.79
N LYS A 78 10.72 -7.12 13.88
CA LYS A 78 9.28 -7.32 14.06
C LYS A 78 8.61 -6.55 12.94
N THR A 79 7.94 -7.25 12.06
CA THR A 79 7.06 -6.61 11.07
C THR A 79 6.02 -5.80 11.83
N TYR A 80 5.94 -4.50 11.57
CA TYR A 80 4.91 -3.65 12.16
C TYR A 80 3.54 -4.06 11.64
N SER A 81 2.56 -4.06 12.54
CA SER A 81 1.15 -4.24 12.18
C SER A 81 0.68 -3.09 11.28
N TYR A 82 -0.46 -3.26 10.62
CA TYR A 82 -1.09 -2.18 9.86
C TYR A 82 -1.45 -0.99 10.74
N PHE A 83 -1.80 -1.24 12.00
CA PHE A 83 -2.06 -0.19 12.98
C PHE A 83 -0.78 0.60 13.29
N GLU A 84 0.35 -0.08 13.55
CA GLU A 84 1.63 0.56 13.83
C GLU A 84 2.17 1.36 12.63
N ASP A 85 1.96 0.86 11.40
CA ASP A 85 2.31 1.60 10.18
C ASP A 85 1.51 2.89 10.04
N GLU A 86 0.20 2.84 10.29
CA GLU A 86 -0.67 4.03 10.24
C GLU A 86 -0.34 5.02 11.37
N LEU A 87 -0.13 4.51 12.57
CA LEU A 87 0.32 5.31 13.71
C LEU A 87 1.63 6.05 13.41
N THR A 88 2.58 5.37 12.78
CA THR A 88 3.86 5.96 12.35
C THR A 88 3.63 7.13 11.41
N LYS A 89 2.76 6.98 10.40
CA LYS A 89 2.39 8.07 9.47
C LYS A 89 1.75 9.23 10.22
N GLN A 90 0.79 8.94 11.09
CA GLN A 90 0.08 9.96 11.86
C GLN A 90 1.04 10.75 12.76
N VAL A 91 1.90 10.09 13.53
CA VAL A 91 2.86 10.76 14.43
C VAL A 91 3.82 11.65 13.64
N ILE A 92 4.36 11.19 12.51
CA ILE A 92 5.22 12.01 11.64
C ILE A 92 4.46 13.25 11.16
N ASN A 93 3.22 13.08 10.66
CA ASN A 93 2.39 14.19 10.20
C ASN A 93 2.06 15.18 11.33
N ASP A 94 1.76 14.71 12.52
CA ASP A 94 1.48 15.57 13.68
C ASP A 94 2.72 16.36 14.13
N LEU A 95 3.88 15.72 14.13
CA LEU A 95 5.14 16.40 14.41
C LEU A 95 5.46 17.48 13.37
N MET A 96 5.14 17.23 12.09
CA MET A 96 5.33 18.23 11.03
C MET A 96 4.31 19.37 11.14
N ASN A 97 3.02 19.04 11.24
CA ASN A 97 1.94 20.01 11.11
C ASN A 97 1.70 20.81 12.42
N ILE A 98 1.88 20.17 13.59
CA ILE A 98 1.59 20.79 14.89
C ILE A 98 2.84 21.40 15.51
N LYS A 99 4.01 20.73 15.37
CA LYS A 99 5.26 21.15 15.96
C LYS A 99 6.19 21.88 14.98
N GLY A 100 5.89 21.89 13.69
CA GLY A 100 6.68 22.57 12.67
C GLY A 100 8.01 21.88 12.34
N TYR A 101 8.18 20.59 12.68
CA TYR A 101 9.37 19.83 12.33
C TYR A 101 9.43 19.54 10.82
N THR A 102 10.64 19.45 10.28
CA THR A 102 10.82 18.86 8.96
C THR A 102 10.53 17.35 9.04
N LYS A 103 10.22 16.71 7.89
CA LYS A 103 9.98 15.27 7.83
C LYS A 103 11.15 14.47 8.45
N THR A 104 12.38 14.86 8.14
CA THR A 104 13.59 14.22 8.66
C THR A 104 13.70 14.36 10.19
N GLN A 105 13.43 15.56 10.73
CA GLN A 105 13.41 15.77 12.17
C GLN A 105 12.33 14.94 12.87
N ALA A 106 11.14 14.87 12.29
CA ALA A 106 10.03 14.06 12.80
C ALA A 106 10.38 12.57 12.81
N GLN A 107 10.98 12.06 11.73
CA GLN A 107 11.46 10.67 11.65
C GLN A 107 12.56 10.37 12.68
N ASN A 108 13.57 11.22 12.79
CA ASN A 108 14.64 11.05 13.77
C ASN A 108 14.10 11.05 15.20
N LEU A 109 13.13 11.94 15.49
CA LEU A 109 12.51 11.98 16.81
C LEU A 109 11.68 10.71 17.07
N LEU A 110 10.93 10.22 16.08
CA LEU A 110 10.12 9.01 16.21
C LEU A 110 10.99 7.77 16.46
N TYR A 111 12.04 7.56 15.65
CA TYR A 111 12.82 6.32 15.71
C TYR A 111 13.97 6.34 16.71
N SER A 112 14.49 7.52 17.07
CA SER A 112 15.68 7.65 17.90
C SER A 112 15.52 8.63 19.07
N GLY A 113 14.41 9.36 19.14
CA GLY A 113 14.21 10.41 20.14
C GLY A 113 13.63 9.92 21.47
N GLY A 114 13.41 8.63 21.64
CA GLY A 114 12.90 8.04 22.88
C GLY A 114 11.46 8.42 23.20
N LEU A 115 10.63 8.67 22.19
CA LEU A 115 9.21 8.99 22.39
C LEU A 115 8.46 7.83 23.04
N LYS A 116 7.59 8.16 24.00
CA LYS A 116 6.56 7.27 24.50
C LYS A 116 5.23 7.65 23.86
N ILE A 117 4.71 6.78 22.99
CA ILE A 117 3.47 7.00 22.25
C ILE A 117 2.36 6.17 22.92
N MET A 118 1.31 6.83 23.38
CA MET A 118 0.11 6.21 23.89
C MET A 118 -0.90 6.07 22.77
N THR A 119 -1.40 4.87 22.54
CA THR A 119 -2.32 4.56 21.44
C THR A 119 -3.68 4.08 21.95
N THR A 120 -4.65 4.03 21.06
CA THR A 120 -5.99 3.48 21.32
C THR A 120 -6.10 2.01 20.91
N GLN A 121 -5.02 1.42 20.35
CA GLN A 121 -5.00 0.01 19.96
C GLN A 121 -5.36 -0.89 21.14
N ASP A 122 -6.18 -1.87 20.86
CA ASP A 122 -6.47 -2.97 21.76
C ASP A 122 -5.74 -4.21 21.22
N PRO A 123 -4.69 -4.69 21.91
CA PRO A 123 -3.89 -5.80 21.42
C PRO A 123 -4.68 -7.10 21.24
N ASP A 124 -5.67 -7.36 22.09
CA ASP A 124 -6.48 -8.57 22.00
C ASP A 124 -7.39 -8.53 20.77
N ILE A 125 -8.03 -7.39 20.51
CA ILE A 125 -8.83 -7.18 19.30
C ILE A 125 -7.95 -7.24 18.05
N GLN A 126 -6.76 -6.61 18.08
CA GLN A 126 -5.83 -6.65 16.94
C GLN A 126 -5.40 -8.09 16.62
N ASN A 127 -5.04 -8.88 17.62
CA ASN A 127 -4.65 -10.27 17.43
C ASN A 127 -5.77 -11.12 16.83
N ILE A 128 -7.01 -10.97 17.31
CA ILE A 128 -8.19 -11.65 16.75
C ILE A 128 -8.34 -11.28 15.25
N VAL A 129 -8.25 -10.00 14.92
CA VAL A 129 -8.39 -9.55 13.54
C VAL A 129 -7.25 -10.09 12.66
N ASP A 130 -6.02 -10.11 13.15
CA ASP A 130 -4.85 -10.63 12.43
C ASP A 130 -4.99 -12.15 12.18
N GLU A 131 -5.45 -12.92 13.17
CA GLU A 131 -5.71 -14.36 13.06
C GLU A 131 -6.81 -14.65 12.01
N GLU A 132 -7.97 -13.98 12.11
CA GLU A 132 -9.11 -14.17 11.22
C GLU A 132 -8.79 -13.80 9.76
N TYR A 133 -7.99 -12.75 9.55
CA TYR A 133 -7.57 -12.33 8.21
C TYR A 133 -6.48 -13.21 7.61
N SER A 134 -5.76 -13.95 8.44
CA SER A 134 -4.74 -14.92 8.01
C SER A 134 -5.32 -16.29 7.69
N ASP A 135 -6.53 -16.60 8.20
CA ASP A 135 -7.20 -17.87 7.95
C ASP A 135 -7.84 -17.92 6.55
N PRO A 136 -7.34 -18.77 5.61
CA PRO A 136 -7.93 -18.90 4.28
C PRO A 136 -9.38 -19.33 4.27
N SER A 137 -9.85 -20.04 5.33
CA SER A 137 -11.24 -20.55 5.40
C SER A 137 -12.28 -19.44 5.56
N ASN A 138 -11.87 -18.24 5.95
CA ASN A 138 -12.73 -17.06 6.05
C ASN A 138 -12.97 -16.35 4.71
N TYR A 139 -12.39 -16.87 3.61
CA TYR A 139 -12.49 -16.30 2.28
C TYR A 139 -13.18 -17.29 1.32
N PRO A 140 -13.71 -16.80 0.17
CA PRO A 140 -14.26 -17.69 -0.83
C PRO A 140 -13.25 -18.74 -1.30
N ASP A 141 -13.73 -19.95 -1.63
CA ASP A 141 -12.91 -21.05 -2.17
C ASP A 141 -12.24 -20.68 -3.49
N TYR A 142 -12.90 -19.83 -4.30
CA TYR A 142 -12.31 -19.30 -5.52
C TYR A 142 -11.39 -18.14 -5.22
N VAL A 143 -10.13 -18.34 -5.50
CA VAL A 143 -9.06 -17.37 -5.29
C VAL A 143 -8.32 -17.14 -6.59
N GLN A 144 -8.20 -15.90 -7.03
CA GLN A 144 -7.27 -15.49 -8.07
C GLN A 144 -6.04 -14.84 -7.45
N TYR A 145 -4.96 -14.81 -8.18
CA TYR A 145 -3.69 -14.24 -7.75
C TYR A 145 -3.32 -13.05 -8.63
N ALA A 146 -3.25 -11.87 -8.05
CA ALA A 146 -2.81 -10.67 -8.74
C ALA A 146 -1.28 -10.61 -8.77
N LEU A 147 -0.70 -10.51 -9.96
CA LEU A 147 0.74 -10.40 -10.17
C LEU A 147 1.26 -8.99 -9.85
N ASP A 148 2.34 -8.92 -9.10
CA ASP A 148 3.24 -7.76 -9.03
C ASP A 148 4.63 -8.19 -9.52
N TYR A 149 5.14 -7.51 -10.56
CA TYR A 149 6.35 -7.89 -11.28
C TYR A 149 7.23 -6.70 -11.57
N ALA A 150 8.51 -6.86 -11.30
CA ALA A 150 9.55 -5.92 -11.71
C ALA A 150 10.83 -6.67 -12.07
N LEU A 151 11.43 -6.34 -13.21
CA LEU A 151 12.65 -6.94 -13.70
C LEU A 151 13.61 -5.87 -14.19
N THR A 152 14.87 -5.97 -13.81
CA THR A 152 15.96 -5.15 -14.35
C THR A 152 16.92 -6.02 -15.15
N VAL A 153 17.11 -5.71 -16.41
CA VAL A 153 17.99 -6.43 -17.34
C VAL A 153 19.10 -5.51 -17.80
N LYS A 154 20.33 -5.99 -17.76
CA LYS A 154 21.48 -5.36 -18.41
C LYS A 154 21.60 -5.90 -19.83
N GLN A 155 21.46 -5.04 -20.82
CA GLN A 155 21.59 -5.37 -22.23
C GLN A 155 23.06 -5.57 -22.65
N PRO A 156 23.32 -6.22 -23.80
CA PRO A 156 24.70 -6.44 -24.29
C PRO A 156 25.51 -5.16 -24.50
N ASP A 157 24.84 -4.03 -24.77
CA ASP A 157 25.46 -2.71 -24.90
C ASP A 157 25.78 -2.03 -23.56
N GLY A 158 25.44 -2.71 -22.44
CA GLY A 158 25.67 -2.25 -21.07
C GLY A 158 24.55 -1.39 -20.50
N GLN A 159 23.50 -1.05 -21.27
CA GLN A 159 22.33 -0.34 -20.77
C GLN A 159 21.50 -1.22 -19.83
N GLU A 160 20.94 -0.62 -18.79
CA GLU A 160 19.98 -1.26 -17.91
C GLU A 160 18.57 -0.81 -18.25
N VAL A 161 17.71 -1.81 -18.49
CA VAL A 161 16.29 -1.61 -18.82
C VAL A 161 15.45 -2.22 -17.73
N ASN A 162 14.47 -1.45 -17.25
CA ASN A 162 13.50 -1.90 -16.26
C ASN A 162 12.20 -2.28 -16.96
N TYR A 163 11.66 -3.43 -16.58
CA TYR A 163 10.39 -3.95 -17.05
C TYR A 163 9.42 -4.07 -15.87
N SER A 164 8.18 -3.66 -16.08
CA SER A 164 7.14 -3.66 -15.08
C SER A 164 6.01 -4.64 -15.44
N LYS A 165 5.12 -4.88 -14.48
CA LYS A 165 3.91 -5.69 -14.71
C LYS A 165 3.00 -5.09 -15.78
N GLU A 166 2.92 -3.76 -15.90
CA GLU A 166 2.13 -3.09 -16.92
C GLU A 166 2.69 -3.35 -18.33
N MET A 167 4.02 -3.45 -18.45
CA MET A 167 4.66 -3.82 -19.72
C MET A 167 4.38 -5.28 -20.09
N LEU A 168 4.38 -6.17 -19.09
CA LEU A 168 3.98 -7.58 -19.27
C LEU A 168 2.51 -7.68 -19.69
N GLU A 169 1.62 -6.95 -19.03
CA GLU A 169 0.19 -6.90 -19.38
C GLU A 169 -0.01 -6.46 -20.83
N LEU A 170 0.60 -5.33 -21.23
CA LEU A 170 0.53 -4.83 -22.61
C LEU A 170 1.10 -5.82 -23.63
N TYR A 171 2.14 -6.57 -23.28
CA TYR A 171 2.72 -7.58 -24.15
C TYR A 171 1.70 -8.68 -24.47
N PHE A 172 1.03 -9.23 -23.46
CA PHE A 172 0.05 -10.28 -23.66
C PHE A 172 -1.30 -9.78 -24.19
N GLN A 173 -1.66 -8.51 -23.98
CA GLN A 173 -2.84 -7.89 -24.59
C GLN A 173 -2.76 -7.80 -26.12
N ASN A 174 -1.57 -7.92 -26.71
CA ASN A 174 -1.44 -8.10 -28.16
C ASN A 174 -1.92 -9.48 -28.65
N GLU A 175 -1.90 -10.50 -27.79
CA GLU A 175 -2.37 -11.85 -28.09
C GLU A 175 -3.84 -12.03 -27.66
N ASP A 176 -4.20 -11.50 -26.48
CA ASP A 176 -5.53 -11.54 -25.89
C ASP A 176 -5.88 -10.15 -25.31
N PRO A 177 -6.72 -9.36 -25.98
CA PRO A 177 -7.11 -8.02 -25.51
C PRO A 177 -7.78 -7.98 -24.14
N GLU A 178 -8.34 -9.09 -23.65
CA GLU A 178 -8.96 -9.20 -22.32
C GLU A 178 -7.96 -9.67 -21.26
N PHE A 179 -6.70 -9.91 -21.63
CA PHE A 179 -5.67 -10.31 -20.67
C PHE A 179 -5.51 -9.28 -19.57
N ASP A 180 -5.56 -9.77 -18.34
CA ASP A 180 -5.25 -9.01 -17.13
C ASP A 180 -4.18 -9.73 -16.31
N LEU A 181 -3.82 -9.16 -15.16
CA LEU A 181 -2.78 -9.70 -14.28
C LEU A 181 -3.35 -10.60 -13.17
N LEU A 182 -4.53 -11.19 -13.39
CA LEU A 182 -5.20 -12.12 -12.46
C LEU A 182 -5.10 -13.55 -12.99
N PHE A 183 -4.63 -14.45 -12.15
CA PHE A 183 -4.39 -15.86 -12.50
C PHE A 183 -5.11 -16.79 -11.53
N ASP A 184 -5.53 -17.95 -11.99
CA ASP A 184 -6.20 -18.95 -11.15
C ASP A 184 -5.20 -19.70 -10.23
N SER A 185 -3.89 -19.63 -10.54
CA SER A 185 -2.82 -20.14 -9.68
C SER A 185 -1.55 -19.30 -9.80
N GLN A 186 -0.67 -19.40 -8.81
CA GLN A 186 0.63 -18.76 -8.85
C GLN A 186 1.52 -19.37 -9.93
N GLU A 187 1.40 -20.69 -10.16
CA GLU A 187 2.14 -21.44 -11.19
C GLU A 187 1.76 -20.94 -12.59
N GLU A 188 0.49 -20.68 -12.82
CA GLU A 188 0.02 -20.09 -14.07
C GLU A 188 0.63 -18.70 -14.26
N GLY A 189 0.50 -17.81 -13.27
CA GLY A 189 1.08 -16.48 -13.33
C GLY A 189 2.59 -16.51 -13.56
N GLN A 190 3.31 -17.43 -12.89
CA GLN A 190 4.73 -17.61 -13.09
C GLN A 190 5.06 -18.01 -14.54
N SER A 191 4.25 -18.85 -15.16
CA SER A 191 4.45 -19.25 -16.57
C SER A 191 4.38 -18.06 -17.53
N TYR A 192 3.50 -17.10 -17.28
CA TYR A 192 3.42 -15.86 -18.04
C TYR A 192 4.65 -14.95 -17.80
N VAL A 193 5.12 -14.86 -16.56
CA VAL A 193 6.36 -14.14 -16.23
C VAL A 193 7.54 -14.75 -16.98
N ASP A 194 7.68 -16.08 -16.98
CA ASP A 194 8.78 -16.78 -17.65
C ASP A 194 8.74 -16.57 -19.19
N ARG A 195 7.56 -16.70 -19.82
CA ARG A 195 7.36 -16.42 -21.25
C ARG A 195 7.72 -14.96 -21.60
N TYR A 196 7.26 -14.01 -20.80
CA TYR A 196 7.59 -12.60 -21.00
C TYR A 196 9.10 -12.36 -20.88
N LYS A 197 9.71 -12.91 -19.84
CA LYS A 197 11.15 -12.82 -19.59
C LYS A 197 11.96 -13.40 -20.77
N GLU A 198 11.59 -14.58 -21.28
CA GLU A 198 12.20 -15.16 -22.47
C GLU A 198 12.09 -14.25 -23.70
N SER A 199 10.97 -13.54 -23.86
CA SER A 199 10.74 -12.65 -25.01
C SER A 199 11.59 -11.38 -24.99
N ILE A 200 12.03 -10.91 -23.82
CA ILE A 200 12.78 -9.66 -23.66
C ILE A 200 14.29 -9.89 -23.42
N LEU A 201 14.72 -11.10 -23.08
CA LEU A 201 16.11 -11.42 -22.90
C LEU A 201 16.78 -11.69 -24.26
N ALA A 202 17.58 -10.75 -24.74
CA ALA A 202 18.43 -10.93 -25.89
C ALA A 202 19.68 -11.75 -25.54
N ASP A 203 20.31 -12.39 -26.53
CA ASP A 203 21.59 -13.09 -26.35
C ASP A 203 22.64 -12.14 -25.75
N GLY A 204 23.25 -12.55 -24.64
CA GLY A 204 24.23 -11.75 -23.91
C GLY A 204 23.65 -10.77 -22.89
N SER A 205 22.32 -10.68 -22.75
CA SER A 205 21.67 -9.96 -21.66
C SER A 205 21.84 -10.69 -20.33
N THR A 206 21.86 -9.93 -19.23
CA THR A 206 21.93 -10.52 -17.86
C THR A 206 20.85 -9.93 -16.97
N VAL A 207 20.14 -10.78 -16.22
CA VAL A 207 19.20 -10.34 -15.20
C VAL A 207 19.99 -9.76 -14.03
N VAL A 208 19.70 -8.51 -13.70
CA VAL A 208 20.33 -7.77 -12.59
C VAL A 208 19.50 -7.92 -11.32
N ALA A 209 18.18 -7.79 -11.45
CA ALA A 209 17.24 -7.91 -10.35
C ALA A 209 15.88 -8.37 -10.87
N GLU A 210 15.19 -9.19 -10.09
CA GLU A 210 13.83 -9.64 -10.40
C GLU A 210 13.01 -9.72 -9.12
N ARG A 211 11.78 -9.26 -9.17
CA ARG A 211 10.80 -9.44 -8.11
C ARG A 211 9.50 -9.94 -8.73
N VAL A 212 9.05 -11.08 -8.26
CA VAL A 212 7.75 -11.66 -8.60
C VAL A 212 6.99 -11.88 -7.29
N SER A 213 5.77 -11.41 -7.21
CA SER A 213 4.90 -11.70 -6.08
C SER A 213 3.45 -11.80 -6.51
N PHE A 214 2.70 -12.65 -5.82
CA PHE A 214 1.30 -12.94 -6.09
C PHE A 214 0.45 -12.63 -4.87
N ALA A 215 -0.49 -11.70 -5.02
CA ALA A 215 -1.41 -11.34 -3.96
C ALA A 215 -2.77 -12.04 -4.16
N PRO A 216 -3.25 -12.85 -3.19
CA PRO A 216 -4.53 -13.52 -3.32
C PRO A 216 -5.68 -12.52 -3.40
N GLN A 217 -6.65 -12.80 -4.29
CA GLN A 217 -7.88 -12.03 -4.47
C GLN A 217 -9.10 -12.89 -4.09
N PRO A 218 -10.21 -12.31 -3.61
CA PRO A 218 -10.38 -10.89 -3.30
C PRO A 218 -9.56 -10.45 -2.10
N GLN A 219 -9.18 -9.17 -2.08
CA GLN A 219 -8.59 -8.51 -0.93
C GLN A 219 -9.66 -7.91 -0.02
N SER A 220 -9.32 -7.76 1.25
CA SER A 220 -10.19 -7.18 2.26
C SER A 220 -9.38 -6.30 3.21
N SER A 221 -10.05 -5.38 3.87
CA SER A 221 -9.48 -4.56 4.94
C SER A 221 -10.55 -4.19 5.96
N MET A 222 -10.16 -3.92 7.20
CA MET A 222 -11.09 -3.57 8.26
C MET A 222 -10.47 -2.58 9.24
N SER A 223 -11.32 -1.71 9.79
CA SER A 223 -11.02 -0.90 10.97
C SER A 223 -12.07 -1.18 12.04
N VAL A 224 -11.62 -1.46 13.25
CA VAL A 224 -12.50 -1.64 14.42
C VAL A 224 -12.49 -0.36 15.24
N ILE A 225 -13.67 0.25 15.41
CA ILE A 225 -13.83 1.53 16.09
C ILE A 225 -14.82 1.37 17.24
N ASP A 226 -14.44 1.83 18.42
CA ASP A 226 -15.34 1.96 19.56
C ASP A 226 -16.34 3.10 19.29
N GLN A 227 -17.60 2.75 19.14
CA GLN A 227 -18.67 3.70 18.80
C GLN A 227 -18.92 4.79 19.86
N HIS A 228 -18.53 4.56 21.12
CA HIS A 228 -18.74 5.51 22.22
C HIS A 228 -17.63 6.57 22.28
N THR A 229 -16.41 6.20 21.94
CA THR A 229 -15.23 7.06 22.05
C THR A 229 -14.71 7.55 20.71
N GLY A 230 -15.04 6.86 19.61
CA GLY A 230 -14.45 7.05 18.29
C GLY A 230 -13.02 6.50 18.18
N TYR A 231 -12.54 5.78 19.19
CA TYR A 231 -11.18 5.26 19.21
C TYR A 231 -11.04 4.04 18.29
N VAL A 232 -10.03 4.08 17.43
CA VAL A 232 -9.65 2.95 16.58
C VAL A 232 -8.94 1.91 17.45
N LYS A 233 -9.50 0.69 17.52
CA LYS A 233 -9.01 -0.42 18.33
C LYS A 233 -8.11 -1.37 17.57
N ALA A 234 -8.42 -1.61 16.30
CA ALA A 234 -7.62 -2.46 15.42
C ALA A 234 -7.71 -1.98 13.97
N ILE A 235 -6.67 -2.26 13.19
CA ILE A 235 -6.63 -2.02 11.74
C ILE A 235 -5.97 -3.22 11.07
N ILE A 236 -6.60 -3.74 10.02
CA ILE A 236 -6.01 -4.70 9.09
C ILE A 236 -6.15 -4.18 7.66
N GLY A 237 -5.05 -4.13 6.91
CA GLY A 237 -4.99 -3.50 5.58
C GLY A 237 -4.97 -4.47 4.41
N GLY A 238 -5.02 -5.78 4.66
CA GLY A 238 -4.97 -6.78 3.60
C GLY A 238 -5.23 -8.19 4.10
N ARG A 239 -5.58 -9.08 3.17
CA ARG A 239 -5.76 -10.51 3.38
C ARG A 239 -4.41 -11.20 3.54
N GLY A 240 -4.33 -12.16 4.46
CA GLY A 240 -3.15 -12.99 4.69
C GLY A 240 -2.13 -12.36 5.64
N GLU A 241 -1.06 -13.08 5.90
CA GLU A 241 0.00 -12.65 6.79
C GLU A 241 0.74 -11.42 6.24
N LYS A 242 0.99 -10.44 7.11
CA LYS A 242 1.77 -9.26 6.78
C LYS A 242 3.26 -9.55 6.92
N THR A 243 3.96 -9.65 5.79
CA THR A 243 5.36 -10.07 5.73
C THR A 243 6.38 -8.94 5.77
N ALA A 244 5.95 -7.69 5.60
CA ALA A 244 6.82 -6.50 5.64
C ALA A 244 6.11 -5.30 6.25
N SER A 245 6.89 -4.41 6.88
CA SER A 245 6.41 -3.11 7.37
C SER A 245 6.18 -2.13 6.23
N LEU A 246 5.33 -1.12 6.45
CA LEU A 246 5.02 -0.02 5.52
C LEU A 246 4.48 -0.50 4.15
N THR A 247 3.80 -1.65 4.12
CA THR A 247 3.09 -2.14 2.95
C THR A 247 1.74 -1.42 2.78
N LEU A 248 1.11 -1.57 1.60
CA LEU A 248 -0.18 -0.96 1.30
C LEU A 248 -1.25 -1.32 2.35
N ASN A 249 -1.73 -0.31 3.04
CA ASN A 249 -2.84 -0.44 3.99
C ASN A 249 -4.16 -0.07 3.30
N ARG A 250 -4.92 -1.05 2.85
CA ARG A 250 -6.19 -0.80 2.14
C ARG A 250 -7.27 -0.17 3.01
N ALA A 251 -7.12 -0.22 4.33
CA ALA A 251 -8.05 0.44 5.25
C ALA A 251 -7.86 1.97 5.29
N THR A 252 -6.65 2.47 4.99
CA THR A 252 -6.29 3.89 5.13
C THR A 252 -5.73 4.53 3.86
N ASP A 253 -5.08 3.74 2.98
CA ASP A 253 -4.36 4.26 1.81
C ASP A 253 -5.15 4.16 0.50
N THR A 254 -6.34 3.52 0.50
CA THR A 254 -7.14 3.33 -0.70
C THR A 254 -8.54 3.90 -0.53
N THR A 255 -9.11 4.38 -1.64
CA THR A 255 -10.50 4.83 -1.72
C THR A 255 -11.31 3.86 -2.56
N ARG A 256 -12.54 3.60 -2.12
CA ARG A 256 -13.54 2.79 -2.83
C ARG A 256 -14.89 3.48 -2.79
N GLN A 257 -15.72 3.21 -3.78
CA GLN A 257 -17.10 3.67 -3.74
C GLN A 257 -17.83 3.01 -2.57
N PRO A 258 -18.44 3.78 -1.65
CA PRO A 258 -19.14 3.23 -0.50
C PRO A 258 -20.44 2.49 -0.89
N GLY A 259 -20.97 2.77 -2.08
CA GLY A 259 -22.23 2.21 -2.54
C GLY A 259 -23.37 2.51 -1.55
N SER A 260 -24.26 1.55 -1.38
CA SER A 260 -25.43 1.67 -0.51
C SER A 260 -25.15 1.87 0.98
N THR A 261 -23.94 1.62 1.45
CA THR A 261 -23.59 1.93 2.86
C THR A 261 -23.65 3.42 3.14
N PHE A 262 -23.46 4.26 2.11
CA PHE A 262 -23.53 5.70 2.23
C PHE A 262 -24.95 6.24 2.50
N LYS A 263 -26.00 5.46 2.20
CA LYS A 263 -27.40 5.84 2.49
C LYS A 263 -27.62 6.17 3.97
N ILE A 264 -26.88 5.52 4.87
CA ILE A 264 -26.98 5.80 6.31
C ILE A 264 -26.55 7.24 6.58
N LEU A 265 -25.42 7.67 6.03
CA LEU A 265 -24.86 9.00 6.26
C LEU A 265 -25.60 10.10 5.48
N SER A 266 -25.90 9.84 4.19
CA SER A 266 -26.51 10.87 3.31
C SER A 266 -27.98 11.07 3.51
N THR A 267 -28.72 10.03 3.91
CA THR A 267 -30.20 10.03 3.91
C THR A 267 -30.77 9.81 5.30
N TYR A 268 -30.51 8.64 5.88
CA TYR A 268 -31.26 8.24 7.08
C TYR A 268 -30.80 8.94 8.35
N ALA A 269 -29.52 9.19 8.53
CA ALA A 269 -29.04 9.89 9.72
C ALA A 269 -29.58 11.34 9.78
N PRO A 270 -29.52 12.16 8.72
CA PRO A 270 -30.18 13.48 8.69
C PRO A 270 -31.69 13.41 8.88
N ALA A 271 -32.36 12.45 8.24
CA ALA A 271 -33.81 12.30 8.36
C ALA A 271 -34.25 12.00 9.80
N LEU A 272 -33.53 11.12 10.48
CA LEU A 272 -33.82 10.79 11.89
C LEU A 272 -33.43 11.90 12.86
N ASN A 273 -32.30 12.58 12.62
CA ASN A 273 -31.76 13.59 13.54
C ASN A 273 -32.42 14.95 13.41
N GLU A 274 -32.72 15.39 12.17
CA GLU A 274 -33.15 16.78 11.90
C GLU A 274 -34.60 16.92 11.44
N LYS A 275 -35.19 15.87 10.85
CA LYS A 275 -36.54 15.92 10.29
C LYS A 275 -37.60 15.28 11.19
N GLY A 276 -37.22 14.83 12.40
CA GLY A 276 -38.11 14.17 13.35
C GLY A 276 -38.66 12.83 12.87
N MET A 277 -38.09 12.25 11.83
CA MET A 277 -38.45 10.92 11.38
C MET A 277 -37.97 9.86 12.39
N THR A 278 -38.57 8.71 12.34
CA THR A 278 -38.19 7.54 13.18
C THR A 278 -37.96 6.32 12.30
N LEU A 279 -37.38 5.27 12.85
CA LEU A 279 -37.26 4.01 12.13
C LEU A 279 -38.60 3.36 11.78
N ALA A 280 -39.73 3.83 12.38
CA ALA A 280 -41.09 3.41 12.07
C ALA A 280 -41.78 4.29 11.00
N THR A 281 -41.18 5.42 10.61
CA THR A 281 -41.69 6.27 9.51
C THR A 281 -41.76 5.45 8.23
N THR A 282 -42.87 5.55 7.51
CA THR A 282 -43.16 4.75 6.31
C THR A 282 -43.09 5.57 5.03
N PHE A 283 -42.67 4.88 3.96
CA PHE A 283 -42.72 5.38 2.57
C PHE A 283 -43.30 4.29 1.69
N GLU A 284 -43.87 4.68 0.55
CA GLU A 284 -44.36 3.75 -0.47
C GLU A 284 -43.21 3.35 -1.38
N ASP A 285 -42.81 2.05 -1.33
CA ASP A 285 -41.87 1.41 -2.24
C ASP A 285 -42.62 0.94 -3.49
N GLU A 286 -42.65 1.83 -4.50
CA GLU A 286 -43.37 1.69 -5.75
C GLU A 286 -42.52 2.22 -6.91
N PRO A 287 -42.88 2.01 -8.20
CA PRO A 287 -42.18 2.63 -9.32
C PRO A 287 -42.00 4.14 -9.10
N TYR A 288 -40.75 4.60 -9.18
CA TYR A 288 -40.40 5.99 -8.93
C TYR A 288 -39.30 6.45 -9.87
N ASN A 289 -39.32 7.69 -10.30
CA ASN A 289 -38.34 8.28 -11.20
C ASN A 289 -37.63 9.47 -10.55
N TYR A 290 -36.37 9.66 -10.90
CA TYR A 290 -35.65 10.90 -10.62
C TYR A 290 -36.28 12.10 -11.39
N PRO A 291 -35.93 13.33 -11.03
CA PRO A 291 -36.43 14.51 -11.72
C PRO A 291 -36.13 14.56 -13.23
N ASP A 292 -35.08 13.88 -13.69
CA ASP A 292 -34.71 13.77 -15.10
C ASP A 292 -35.52 12.69 -15.86
N GLY A 293 -36.42 12.00 -15.17
CA GLY A 293 -37.26 10.93 -15.72
C GLY A 293 -36.63 9.55 -15.70
N SER A 294 -35.38 9.40 -15.28
CA SER A 294 -34.74 8.09 -15.17
C SER A 294 -35.32 7.28 -13.99
N PRO A 295 -35.52 5.94 -14.15
CA PRO A 295 -36.15 5.14 -13.12
C PRO A 295 -35.21 4.86 -11.94
N VAL A 296 -35.76 4.90 -10.72
CA VAL A 296 -35.11 4.43 -9.51
C VAL A 296 -35.39 2.93 -9.37
N ASN A 297 -34.37 2.10 -9.53
CA ASN A 297 -34.51 0.65 -9.46
C ASN A 297 -34.03 0.09 -8.11
N ASN A 298 -34.85 -0.76 -7.48
CA ASN A 298 -34.39 -1.59 -6.38
C ASN A 298 -33.50 -2.74 -6.91
N ALA A 299 -32.52 -3.16 -6.12
CA ALA A 299 -31.66 -4.28 -6.48
C ALA A 299 -32.46 -5.60 -6.67
N SER A 300 -33.54 -5.77 -5.92
CA SER A 300 -34.49 -6.90 -6.05
C SER A 300 -35.33 -6.88 -7.33
N ARG A 301 -35.33 -5.74 -8.07
CA ARG A 301 -36.24 -5.48 -9.20
C ARG A 301 -37.72 -5.65 -8.86
N SER A 302 -38.07 -5.51 -7.59
CA SER A 302 -39.45 -5.61 -7.08
C SER A 302 -39.72 -4.47 -6.09
N TYR A 303 -41.01 -4.25 -5.79
CA TYR A 303 -41.47 -3.23 -4.87
C TYR A 303 -42.28 -3.87 -3.76
N ASN A 304 -42.21 -3.30 -2.55
CA ASN A 304 -42.78 -3.87 -1.34
C ASN A 304 -44.00 -3.10 -0.79
N GLY A 305 -44.44 -2.01 -1.49
CA GLY A 305 -45.49 -1.14 -0.99
C GLY A 305 -45.10 -0.37 0.27
N THR A 306 -46.00 -0.15 1.18
CA THR A 306 -45.73 0.58 2.42
C THR A 306 -44.60 -0.05 3.22
N THR A 307 -43.48 0.66 3.36
CA THR A 307 -42.25 0.15 3.93
C THR A 307 -41.67 1.13 4.95
N THR A 308 -41.27 0.65 6.13
CA THR A 308 -40.64 1.48 7.15
C THR A 308 -39.17 1.78 6.82
N ILE A 309 -38.64 2.89 7.35
CA ILE A 309 -37.20 3.22 7.25
C ILE A 309 -36.33 2.05 7.76
N ARG A 310 -36.71 1.39 8.87
CA ARG A 310 -36.00 0.21 9.39
C ARG A 310 -35.86 -0.88 8.33
N LYS A 311 -36.98 -1.24 7.69
CA LYS A 311 -36.99 -2.29 6.65
C LYS A 311 -36.25 -1.85 5.40
N ALA A 312 -36.34 -0.56 5.06
CA ALA A 312 -35.61 0.01 3.92
C ALA A 312 -34.09 -0.03 4.14
N ILE A 313 -33.60 0.23 5.34
CA ILE A 313 -32.18 0.08 5.71
C ILE A 313 -31.77 -1.39 5.64
N GLN A 314 -32.55 -2.27 6.26
CA GLN A 314 -32.27 -3.70 6.33
C GLN A 314 -32.13 -4.36 4.93
N ASN A 315 -33.00 -3.96 4.00
CA ASN A 315 -33.05 -4.53 2.65
C ASN A 315 -32.41 -3.60 1.59
N SER A 316 -31.78 -2.52 2.02
CA SER A 316 -31.14 -1.54 1.12
C SER A 316 -32.03 -1.04 0.00
N ILE A 317 -33.30 -0.70 0.27
CA ILE A 317 -34.30 -0.30 -0.70
C ILE A 317 -33.95 1.07 -1.27
N ASN A 318 -33.75 1.16 -2.59
CA ASN A 318 -33.32 2.40 -3.26
C ASN A 318 -34.43 3.43 -3.34
N VAL A 319 -35.65 3.01 -3.70
CA VAL A 319 -36.80 3.94 -3.85
C VAL A 319 -37.09 4.66 -2.55
N VAL A 320 -37.12 3.95 -1.42
CA VAL A 320 -37.36 4.56 -0.12
C VAL A 320 -36.22 5.51 0.28
N ALA A 321 -34.96 5.16 -0.05
CA ALA A 321 -33.84 6.04 0.24
C ALA A 321 -33.92 7.35 -0.54
N VAL A 322 -34.30 7.31 -1.82
CA VAL A 322 -34.47 8.51 -2.64
C VAL A 322 -35.62 9.37 -2.12
N LYS A 323 -36.82 8.78 -1.91
CA LYS A 323 -37.99 9.52 -1.38
C LYS A 323 -37.73 10.10 0.03
N CYS A 324 -36.90 9.48 0.84
CA CYS A 324 -36.54 9.97 2.16
C CYS A 324 -35.52 11.12 2.11
N LEU A 325 -34.74 11.21 1.03
CA LEU A 325 -33.76 12.28 0.82
C LEU A 325 -34.40 13.57 0.32
N GLU A 326 -35.43 13.47 -0.51
CA GLU A 326 -36.26 14.59 -1.03
C GLU A 326 -37.16 15.20 0.06
#